data_aa594ec6485fd3857ed86b7594605381
#
_entry.id   aa594ec6485fd3857ed86b7594605381
#
_cell.length_a   1.000
_cell.length_b   1.000
_cell.length_c   1.000
_cell.angle_alpha   90.00
_cell.angle_beta   90.00
_cell.angle_gamma   90.00
#
_symmetry.space_group_name_H-M   'P 1'
#
loop_
_entity.id
_entity.type
_entity.pdbx_description
1 polymer ?
#
loop_
_entity_poly.entity_id
_entity_poly.type
_entity_poly.pdbx_seq_one_letter_code
_entity_poly.pdbx_strand_id
1 'polypeptide(L)'
;MDHPQPTLRDGDLVLRPWDPADAAESVGLQDPELSRWPDLPAPGATVQEHSAWVREKHAEWADSRSTATFLVEWQGQVAGSVEVRRVREGVGSLSWLVYAPYRRRGIASRAVRLLVEFAFGDLGLGRVEARVNPLNRPALGVALRAGLRREGLLRSDVQVGDETHDTVLLGRLTDDPAPGSREGFTAMLDSALPVKRAIAQGVLRNETGDVLLCELAYKSEWDLPGGVVDPGESPATCVVREVQEELGLVVTPQRLLAVNWMPPWLGWRDAVLLVFDLGTVRSDIVDELVLEDREIRAVHWAPESVWTAKVAPYTVRMLRSLASRSDEAGAIPYLEDGLPRLEGHGET
;
A
#
# COMPACT_ATOMS: atom_id res chain seq x y z
N MET A 1 4.77 0.81 -43.81
CA MET A 1 5.52 -0.45 -43.69
C MET A 1 4.69 -1.37 -42.81
N ASP A 2 4.37 -2.55 -43.37
CA ASP A 2 3.62 -3.55 -42.61
C ASP A 2 4.53 -4.12 -41.52
N HIS A 3 4.24 -3.82 -40.26
CA HIS A 3 4.99 -4.34 -39.12
C HIS A 3 4.15 -5.47 -38.49
N PRO A 4 4.36 -6.72 -38.87
CA PRO A 4 3.62 -7.84 -38.28
C PRO A 4 3.88 -7.90 -36.79
N GLN A 5 2.90 -8.30 -36.01
CA GLN A 5 3.07 -8.51 -34.58
C GLN A 5 4.09 -9.64 -34.36
N PRO A 6 5.11 -9.43 -33.51
CA PRO A 6 6.19 -10.40 -33.33
C PRO A 6 5.75 -11.64 -32.55
N THR A 7 6.58 -12.69 -32.60
CA THR A 7 6.50 -13.84 -31.69
C THR A 7 7.63 -13.74 -30.67
N LEU A 8 7.30 -13.80 -29.39
CA LEU A 8 8.23 -13.74 -28.27
C LEU A 8 8.42 -15.13 -27.65
N ARG A 9 9.61 -15.45 -27.13
CA ARG A 9 9.93 -16.79 -26.63
C ARG A 9 10.70 -16.76 -25.31
N ASP A 10 10.32 -17.66 -24.40
CA ASP A 10 11.05 -18.00 -23.19
C ASP A 10 11.02 -19.53 -23.00
N GLY A 11 12.02 -20.23 -23.57
CA GLY A 11 12.09 -21.68 -23.57
C GLY A 11 10.85 -22.33 -24.22
N ASP A 12 10.06 -23.06 -23.43
CA ASP A 12 8.85 -23.77 -23.84
C ASP A 12 7.59 -22.87 -23.84
N LEU A 13 7.72 -21.61 -23.46
CA LEU A 13 6.66 -20.61 -23.49
C LEU A 13 6.83 -19.74 -24.73
N VAL A 14 5.73 -19.57 -25.48
CA VAL A 14 5.69 -18.71 -26.67
C VAL A 14 4.51 -17.75 -26.54
N LEU A 15 4.76 -16.46 -26.79
CA LEU A 15 3.74 -15.47 -27.03
C LEU A 15 3.70 -15.22 -28.54
N ARG A 16 2.62 -15.58 -29.19
CA ARG A 16 2.45 -15.37 -30.63
C ARG A 16 1.14 -14.63 -30.91
N PRO A 17 1.05 -13.98 -32.07
CA PRO A 17 -0.25 -13.48 -32.51
C PRO A 17 -1.29 -14.58 -32.50
N TRP A 18 -2.52 -14.25 -32.15
CA TRP A 18 -3.65 -15.16 -32.27
C TRP A 18 -3.87 -15.54 -33.75
N ASP A 19 -4.28 -16.77 -34.00
CA ASP A 19 -4.87 -17.17 -35.28
C ASP A 19 -6.37 -17.39 -35.06
N PRO A 20 -7.26 -16.99 -36.00
CA PRO A 20 -8.69 -17.28 -35.89
C PRO A 20 -9.00 -18.77 -35.72
N ALA A 21 -8.08 -19.67 -36.13
CA ALA A 21 -8.20 -21.11 -35.93
C ALA A 21 -8.04 -21.54 -34.47
N ASP A 22 -7.33 -20.76 -33.65
CA ASP A 22 -7.14 -21.00 -32.20
C ASP A 22 -8.45 -20.86 -31.41
N ALA A 23 -9.45 -20.22 -31.99
CA ALA A 23 -10.71 -19.93 -31.32
C ALA A 23 -11.44 -21.18 -30.82
N ALA A 24 -11.38 -22.29 -31.58
CA ALA A 24 -12.06 -23.54 -31.21
C ALA A 24 -11.46 -24.14 -29.91
N GLU A 25 -10.13 -24.18 -29.80
CA GLU A 25 -9.43 -24.68 -28.62
C GLU A 25 -9.63 -23.72 -27.42
N SER A 26 -9.49 -22.43 -27.63
CA SER A 26 -9.66 -21.40 -26.59
C SER A 26 -11.07 -21.43 -25.97
N VAL A 27 -12.11 -21.51 -26.79
CA VAL A 27 -13.51 -21.59 -26.31
C VAL A 27 -13.74 -22.85 -25.47
N GLY A 28 -13.14 -23.99 -25.86
CA GLY A 28 -13.21 -25.24 -25.10
C GLY A 28 -12.49 -25.17 -23.72
N LEU A 29 -11.61 -24.22 -23.52
CA LEU A 29 -10.85 -24.08 -22.29
C LEU A 29 -11.43 -23.01 -21.32
N GLN A 30 -12.51 -22.33 -21.72
CA GLN A 30 -13.17 -21.33 -20.87
C GLN A 30 -13.77 -21.97 -19.62
N ASP A 31 -13.66 -21.32 -18.49
CA ASP A 31 -14.21 -21.77 -17.22
C ASP A 31 -14.90 -20.60 -16.47
N PRO A 32 -15.83 -20.88 -15.54
CA PRO A 32 -16.61 -19.85 -14.84
C PRO A 32 -15.79 -18.86 -14.03
N GLU A 33 -14.53 -19.20 -13.68
CA GLU A 33 -13.68 -18.28 -12.92
C GLU A 33 -13.23 -17.10 -13.78
N LEU A 34 -13.14 -17.25 -15.10
CA LEU A 34 -12.79 -16.17 -16.02
C LEU A 34 -13.82 -15.04 -15.97
N SER A 35 -15.11 -15.36 -15.84
CA SER A 35 -16.18 -14.36 -15.77
C SER A 35 -16.27 -13.60 -14.44
N ARG A 36 -15.55 -14.08 -13.43
CA ARG A 36 -15.52 -13.43 -12.11
C ARG A 36 -14.76 -12.11 -12.11
N TRP A 37 -13.92 -11.88 -13.11
CA TRP A 37 -13.02 -10.74 -13.16
C TRP A 37 -13.36 -9.84 -14.35
N PRO A 38 -13.35 -8.51 -14.19
CA PRO A 38 -13.60 -7.59 -15.30
C PRO A 38 -12.51 -7.71 -16.39
N ASP A 39 -12.85 -7.27 -17.60
CA ASP A 39 -11.97 -7.22 -18.78
C ASP A 39 -11.57 -8.59 -19.37
N LEU A 40 -12.16 -9.67 -18.90
CA LEU A 40 -11.98 -10.99 -19.51
C LEU A 40 -13.14 -11.31 -20.49
N PRO A 41 -12.90 -12.14 -21.50
CA PRO A 41 -13.96 -12.55 -22.43
C PRO A 41 -15.17 -13.11 -21.66
N ALA A 42 -16.37 -12.70 -22.08
CA ALA A 42 -17.58 -13.21 -21.47
C ALA A 42 -17.62 -14.74 -21.59
N PRO A 43 -18.00 -15.49 -20.53
CA PRO A 43 -18.16 -16.92 -20.63
C PRO A 43 -19.26 -17.27 -21.62
N GLY A 44 -19.02 -18.31 -22.41
CA GLY A 44 -19.96 -18.77 -23.42
C GLY A 44 -19.82 -18.07 -24.78
N ALA A 45 -18.73 -17.33 -25.02
CA ALA A 45 -18.42 -16.86 -26.36
C ALA A 45 -18.34 -18.07 -27.34
N THR A 46 -19.00 -17.94 -28.48
CA THR A 46 -18.94 -18.95 -29.55
C THR A 46 -17.60 -18.88 -30.28
N VAL A 47 -17.22 -19.96 -30.96
CA VAL A 47 -16.01 -19.96 -31.81
C VAL A 47 -16.06 -18.85 -32.86
N GLN A 48 -17.23 -18.52 -33.39
CA GLN A 48 -17.40 -17.47 -34.37
C GLN A 48 -17.15 -16.09 -33.76
N GLU A 49 -17.67 -15.80 -32.57
CA GLU A 49 -17.45 -14.54 -31.84
C GLU A 49 -15.98 -14.38 -31.44
N HIS A 50 -15.36 -15.47 -30.98
CA HIS A 50 -13.94 -15.43 -30.62
C HIS A 50 -13.06 -15.21 -31.87
N SER A 51 -13.35 -15.85 -32.98
CA SER A 51 -12.64 -15.62 -34.24
C SER A 51 -12.85 -14.19 -34.76
N ALA A 52 -14.01 -13.57 -34.56
CA ALA A 52 -14.26 -12.18 -34.89
C ALA A 52 -13.42 -11.24 -34.01
N TRP A 53 -13.37 -11.51 -32.71
CA TRP A 53 -12.51 -10.78 -31.77
C TRP A 53 -11.02 -10.86 -32.17
N VAL A 54 -10.51 -12.04 -32.56
CA VAL A 54 -9.12 -12.17 -33.04
C VAL A 54 -8.87 -11.25 -34.24
N ARG A 55 -9.79 -11.20 -35.21
CA ARG A 55 -9.65 -10.31 -36.39
C ARG A 55 -9.66 -8.83 -36.00
N GLU A 56 -10.48 -8.46 -35.03
CA GLU A 56 -10.50 -7.10 -34.48
C GLU A 56 -9.14 -6.73 -33.85
N LYS A 57 -8.57 -7.62 -33.05
CA LYS A 57 -7.24 -7.40 -32.44
C LYS A 57 -6.12 -7.27 -33.48
N HIS A 58 -6.18 -8.02 -34.56
CA HIS A 58 -5.27 -7.85 -35.69
C HIS A 58 -5.42 -6.47 -36.37
N ALA A 59 -6.67 -6.02 -36.55
CA ALA A 59 -6.93 -4.71 -37.13
C ALA A 59 -6.44 -3.57 -36.23
N GLU A 60 -6.68 -3.63 -34.92
CA GLU A 60 -6.16 -2.67 -33.93
C GLU A 60 -4.62 -2.57 -33.97
N TRP A 61 -3.94 -3.73 -34.06
CA TRP A 61 -2.48 -3.76 -34.20
C TRP A 61 -2.01 -3.13 -35.51
N ALA A 62 -2.63 -3.51 -36.62
CA ALA A 62 -2.24 -3.01 -37.94
C ALA A 62 -2.48 -1.51 -38.10
N ASP A 63 -3.55 -0.97 -37.52
CA ASP A 63 -3.95 0.44 -37.62
C ASP A 63 -3.06 1.35 -36.79
N SER A 64 -2.93 1.08 -35.50
CA SER A 64 -2.35 2.04 -34.57
C SER A 64 -1.25 1.48 -33.67
N ARG A 65 -1.05 0.19 -33.65
CA ARG A 65 -0.20 -0.52 -32.67
C ARG A 65 -0.57 -0.16 -31.23
N SER A 66 -1.82 0.23 -31.00
CA SER A 66 -2.29 0.65 -29.69
C SER A 66 -2.54 -0.52 -28.76
N THR A 67 -2.83 -1.70 -29.34
CA THR A 67 -3.10 -2.91 -28.59
C THR A 67 -2.33 -4.09 -29.20
N ALA A 68 -1.54 -4.79 -28.38
CA ALA A 68 -0.87 -6.04 -28.76
C ALA A 68 -1.40 -7.17 -27.90
N THR A 69 -2.17 -8.06 -28.49
CA THR A 69 -2.77 -9.22 -27.83
C THR A 69 -2.10 -10.50 -28.31
N PHE A 70 -1.51 -11.26 -27.40
CA PHE A 70 -0.79 -12.50 -27.70
C PHE A 70 -1.53 -13.70 -27.12
N LEU A 71 -1.60 -14.77 -27.92
CA LEU A 71 -1.86 -16.11 -27.40
C LEU A 71 -0.64 -16.58 -26.62
N VAL A 72 -0.90 -17.13 -25.44
CA VAL A 72 0.11 -17.84 -24.64
C VAL A 72 0.09 -19.32 -25.01
N GLU A 73 1.14 -19.77 -25.69
CA GLU A 73 1.36 -21.17 -26.00
C GLU A 73 2.40 -21.75 -25.04
N TRP A 74 2.10 -22.88 -24.44
CA TRP A 74 3.00 -23.62 -23.57
C TRP A 74 3.12 -25.07 -24.00
N GLN A 75 4.35 -25.48 -24.37
CA GLN A 75 4.63 -26.81 -24.91
C GLN A 75 3.74 -27.17 -26.11
N GLY A 76 3.48 -26.20 -27.00
CA GLY A 76 2.65 -26.39 -28.18
C GLY A 76 1.13 -26.41 -27.93
N GLN A 77 0.66 -26.08 -26.72
CA GLN A 77 -0.76 -26.05 -26.35
C GLN A 77 -1.23 -24.64 -26.03
N VAL A 78 -2.47 -24.33 -26.37
CA VAL A 78 -3.09 -23.02 -26.03
C VAL A 78 -3.30 -22.94 -24.52
N ALA A 79 -2.54 -22.07 -23.83
CA ALA A 79 -2.53 -21.98 -22.38
C ALA A 79 -3.20 -20.71 -21.81
N GLY A 80 -3.37 -19.65 -22.62
CA GLY A 80 -3.93 -18.40 -22.15
C GLY A 80 -3.78 -17.25 -23.13
N SER A 81 -3.91 -16.04 -22.63
CA SER A 81 -3.71 -14.79 -23.38
C SER A 81 -3.05 -13.73 -22.51
N VAL A 82 -2.26 -12.85 -23.15
CA VAL A 82 -1.74 -11.62 -22.54
C VAL A 82 -1.89 -10.46 -23.51
N GLU A 83 -2.14 -9.27 -22.98
CA GLU A 83 -2.34 -8.06 -23.77
C GLU A 83 -1.60 -6.87 -23.14
N VAL A 84 -1.04 -6.02 -23.98
CA VAL A 84 -0.65 -4.66 -23.64
C VAL A 84 -1.42 -3.68 -24.51
N ARG A 85 -2.11 -2.73 -23.89
CA ARG A 85 -2.87 -1.68 -24.55
C ARG A 85 -2.34 -0.31 -24.15
N ARG A 86 -2.00 0.53 -25.12
CA ARG A 86 -1.65 1.94 -24.85
C ARG A 86 -2.86 2.67 -24.28
N VAL A 87 -2.74 3.22 -23.10
CA VAL A 87 -3.84 3.96 -22.42
C VAL A 87 -3.60 5.46 -22.44
N ARG A 88 -2.35 5.87 -22.60
CA ARG A 88 -1.90 7.24 -22.80
C ARG A 88 -0.47 7.24 -23.37
N GLU A 89 0.05 8.40 -23.74
CA GLU A 89 1.40 8.51 -24.27
C GLU A 89 2.43 7.89 -23.30
N GLY A 90 3.29 7.02 -23.82
CA GLY A 90 4.34 6.34 -23.07
C GLY A 90 3.86 5.31 -22.04
N VAL A 91 2.54 5.03 -21.92
CA VAL A 91 1.99 4.14 -20.89
C VAL A 91 1.13 3.02 -21.47
N GLY A 92 1.42 1.78 -21.07
CA GLY A 92 0.65 0.58 -21.42
C GLY A 92 -0.05 -0.06 -20.24
N SER A 93 -1.33 -0.43 -20.42
CA SER A 93 -2.08 -1.27 -19.47
C SER A 93 -1.90 -2.74 -19.85
N LEU A 94 -1.59 -3.58 -18.86
CA LEU A 94 -1.40 -5.02 -19.04
C LEU A 94 -2.64 -5.78 -18.56
N SER A 95 -3.02 -6.81 -19.32
CA SER A 95 -3.96 -7.83 -18.88
C SER A 95 -3.47 -9.23 -19.21
N TRP A 96 -3.93 -10.24 -18.48
CA TRP A 96 -3.56 -11.64 -18.69
C TRP A 96 -4.60 -12.59 -18.17
N LEU A 97 -4.68 -13.73 -18.81
CA LEU A 97 -5.42 -14.90 -18.34
C LEU A 97 -4.63 -16.18 -18.63
N VAL A 98 -4.82 -17.20 -17.79
CA VAL A 98 -4.35 -18.56 -18.02
C VAL A 98 -5.50 -19.51 -17.77
N TYR A 99 -5.75 -20.41 -18.71
CA TYR A 99 -6.82 -21.41 -18.64
C TYR A 99 -6.59 -22.41 -17.50
N ALA A 100 -7.66 -22.93 -16.93
CA ALA A 100 -7.64 -23.76 -15.72
C ALA A 100 -6.61 -24.91 -15.75
N PRO A 101 -6.45 -25.70 -16.84
CA PRO A 101 -5.48 -26.80 -16.88
C PRO A 101 -4.02 -26.37 -16.73
N TYR A 102 -3.72 -25.08 -17.00
CA TYR A 102 -2.36 -24.55 -17.06
C TYR A 102 -2.02 -23.63 -15.87
N ARG A 103 -2.98 -23.36 -14.96
CA ARG A 103 -2.76 -22.52 -13.77
C ARG A 103 -1.75 -23.15 -12.80
N ARG A 104 -1.15 -22.31 -11.95
CA ARG A 104 -0.20 -22.70 -10.89
C ARG A 104 1.11 -23.34 -11.37
N ARG A 105 1.47 -23.14 -12.66
CA ARG A 105 2.71 -23.63 -13.29
C ARG A 105 3.72 -22.50 -13.58
N GLY A 106 3.48 -21.28 -13.11
CA GLY A 106 4.34 -20.12 -13.36
C GLY A 106 4.17 -19.47 -14.74
N ILE A 107 3.32 -20.01 -15.60
CA ILE A 107 3.11 -19.58 -17.00
C ILE A 107 2.73 -18.10 -17.06
N ALA A 108 1.73 -17.65 -16.29
CA ALA A 108 1.29 -16.26 -16.29
C ALA A 108 2.45 -15.28 -15.92
N SER A 109 3.25 -15.61 -14.92
CA SER A 109 4.37 -14.73 -14.50
C SER A 109 5.45 -14.64 -15.56
N ARG A 110 5.75 -15.72 -16.28
CA ARG A 110 6.70 -15.73 -17.41
C ARG A 110 6.14 -14.94 -18.58
N ALA A 111 4.89 -15.17 -18.94
CA ALA A 111 4.21 -14.52 -20.05
C ALA A 111 4.11 -13.00 -19.83
N VAL A 112 3.70 -12.55 -18.63
CA VAL A 112 3.64 -11.11 -18.32
C VAL A 112 5.03 -10.47 -18.30
N ARG A 113 6.08 -11.19 -17.88
CA ARG A 113 7.45 -10.69 -17.94
C ARG A 113 7.91 -10.46 -19.37
N LEU A 114 7.69 -11.42 -20.26
CA LEU A 114 7.98 -11.25 -21.70
C LEU A 114 7.19 -10.08 -22.31
N LEU A 115 5.91 -9.93 -21.91
CA LEU A 115 5.08 -8.84 -22.36
C LEU A 115 5.62 -7.47 -21.91
N VAL A 116 6.13 -7.38 -20.67
CA VAL A 116 6.76 -6.15 -20.14
C VAL A 116 8.02 -5.82 -20.91
N GLU A 117 8.87 -6.81 -21.20
CA GLU A 117 10.08 -6.63 -22.01
C GLU A 117 9.74 -6.12 -23.41
N PHE A 118 8.74 -6.70 -24.06
CA PHE A 118 8.22 -6.23 -25.35
C PHE A 118 7.66 -4.80 -25.28
N ALA A 119 6.90 -4.50 -24.23
CA ALA A 119 6.31 -3.16 -24.04
C ALA A 119 7.38 -2.08 -23.91
N PHE A 120 8.47 -2.34 -23.20
CA PHE A 120 9.57 -1.39 -23.05
C PHE A 120 10.49 -1.35 -24.29
N GLY A 121 10.86 -2.50 -24.84
CA GLY A 121 11.80 -2.59 -25.97
C GLY A 121 11.15 -2.23 -27.30
N ASP A 122 10.16 -3.00 -27.75
CA ASP A 122 9.59 -2.89 -29.10
C ASP A 122 8.54 -1.78 -29.21
N LEU A 123 7.74 -1.54 -28.15
CA LEU A 123 6.74 -0.48 -28.16
C LEU A 123 7.27 0.85 -27.64
N GLY A 124 8.46 0.89 -27.03
CA GLY A 124 9.08 2.09 -26.49
C GLY A 124 8.28 2.76 -25.37
N LEU A 125 7.54 1.97 -24.59
CA LEU A 125 6.79 2.51 -23.46
C LEU A 125 7.74 2.80 -22.30
N GLY A 126 7.53 3.92 -21.59
CA GLY A 126 8.29 4.25 -20.37
C GLY A 126 7.70 3.64 -19.12
N ARG A 127 6.41 3.24 -19.19
CA ARG A 127 5.67 2.68 -18.05
C ARG A 127 4.70 1.61 -18.53
N VAL A 128 4.55 0.58 -17.71
CA VAL A 128 3.42 -0.35 -17.78
C VAL A 128 2.66 -0.36 -16.47
N GLU A 129 1.34 -0.53 -16.54
CA GLU A 129 0.47 -0.63 -15.36
C GLU A 129 -0.49 -1.80 -15.49
N ALA A 130 -0.96 -2.28 -14.35
CA ALA A 130 -2.02 -3.28 -14.28
C ALA A 130 -3.04 -2.89 -13.21
N ARG A 131 -4.30 -3.18 -13.48
CA ARG A 131 -5.41 -2.98 -12.55
C ARG A 131 -5.94 -4.34 -12.13
N VAL A 132 -5.87 -4.64 -10.85
CA VAL A 132 -6.19 -5.97 -10.33
C VAL A 132 -7.14 -5.84 -9.14
N ASN A 133 -8.23 -6.61 -9.16
CA ASN A 133 -9.12 -6.68 -8.01
C ASN A 133 -8.36 -7.19 -6.77
N PRO A 134 -8.47 -6.54 -5.60
CA PRO A 134 -7.74 -6.91 -4.37
C PRO A 134 -8.01 -8.33 -3.89
N LEU A 135 -9.14 -8.92 -4.27
CA LEU A 135 -9.49 -10.30 -3.96
C LEU A 135 -8.83 -11.31 -4.91
N ASN A 136 -8.34 -10.87 -6.08
CA ASN A 136 -7.62 -11.71 -7.04
C ASN A 136 -6.13 -11.86 -6.66
N ARG A 137 -5.89 -12.53 -5.52
CA ARG A 137 -4.52 -12.77 -5.01
C ARG A 137 -3.58 -13.45 -6.01
N PRO A 138 -4.04 -14.42 -6.83
CA PRO A 138 -3.21 -15.00 -7.88
C PRO A 138 -2.71 -13.98 -8.89
N ALA A 139 -3.59 -13.09 -9.38
CA ALA A 139 -3.21 -12.06 -10.34
C ALA A 139 -2.26 -11.03 -9.71
N LEU A 140 -2.51 -10.58 -8.47
CA LEU A 140 -1.57 -9.73 -7.72
C LEU A 140 -0.17 -10.38 -7.64
N GLY A 141 -0.11 -11.67 -7.35
CA GLY A 141 1.15 -12.41 -7.31
C GLY A 141 1.85 -12.52 -8.66
N VAL A 142 1.11 -12.56 -9.78
CA VAL A 142 1.67 -12.52 -11.15
C VAL A 142 2.29 -11.16 -11.42
N ALA A 143 1.56 -10.07 -11.17
CA ALA A 143 2.04 -8.70 -11.35
C ALA A 143 3.34 -8.43 -10.58
N LEU A 144 3.35 -8.77 -9.29
CA LEU A 144 4.54 -8.59 -8.44
C LEU A 144 5.75 -9.39 -8.96
N ARG A 145 5.57 -10.67 -9.38
CA ARG A 145 6.66 -11.48 -9.95
C ARG A 145 7.15 -10.97 -11.30
N ALA A 146 6.33 -10.22 -12.03
CA ALA A 146 6.73 -9.54 -13.26
C ALA A 146 7.44 -8.19 -12.97
N GLY A 147 7.55 -7.81 -11.69
CA GLY A 147 8.26 -6.61 -11.23
C GLY A 147 7.37 -5.36 -11.14
N LEU A 148 6.05 -5.50 -11.28
CA LEU A 148 5.16 -4.38 -11.01
C LEU A 148 5.09 -4.17 -9.49
N ARG A 149 5.09 -2.90 -9.06
CA ARG A 149 4.96 -2.48 -7.66
C ARG A 149 3.55 -1.98 -7.39
N ARG A 150 3.06 -2.22 -6.20
CA ARG A 150 1.78 -1.66 -5.77
C ARG A 150 1.93 -0.16 -5.53
N GLU A 151 1.11 0.63 -6.21
CA GLU A 151 1.13 2.10 -6.10
C GLU A 151 -0.08 2.66 -5.34
N GLY A 152 -1.20 1.92 -5.33
CA GLY A 152 -2.37 2.39 -4.61
C GLY A 152 -3.57 1.47 -4.69
N LEU A 153 -4.66 1.92 -4.06
CA LEU A 153 -5.98 1.33 -4.11
C LEU A 153 -6.97 2.38 -4.64
N LEU A 154 -7.59 2.09 -5.76
CA LEU A 154 -8.67 2.87 -6.34
C LEU A 154 -9.98 2.31 -5.78
N ARG A 155 -10.73 3.14 -5.05
CA ARG A 155 -12.00 2.71 -4.43
C ARG A 155 -13.13 2.79 -5.45
N SER A 156 -13.98 1.76 -5.50
CA SER A 156 -15.14 1.69 -6.41
C SER A 156 -14.78 2.01 -7.86
N ASP A 157 -13.67 1.44 -8.36
CA ASP A 157 -13.07 1.76 -9.66
C ASP A 157 -13.74 1.01 -10.82
N VAL A 158 -14.20 -0.21 -10.59
CA VAL A 158 -14.75 -1.08 -11.64
C VAL A 158 -16.11 -1.61 -11.25
N GLN A 159 -17.06 -1.55 -12.20
CA GLN A 159 -18.37 -2.15 -12.05
C GLN A 159 -18.38 -3.57 -12.68
N VAL A 160 -18.84 -4.56 -11.91
CA VAL A 160 -19.03 -5.94 -12.38
C VAL A 160 -20.47 -6.34 -12.06
N GLY A 161 -21.31 -6.43 -13.08
CA GLY A 161 -22.76 -6.55 -12.89
C GLY A 161 -23.31 -5.32 -12.14
N ASP A 162 -24.01 -5.55 -11.04
CA ASP A 162 -24.58 -4.49 -10.18
C ASP A 162 -23.66 -4.07 -9.04
N GLU A 163 -22.48 -4.66 -8.90
CA GLU A 163 -21.54 -4.38 -7.82
C GLU A 163 -20.34 -3.56 -8.31
N THR A 164 -19.91 -2.59 -7.50
CA THR A 164 -18.66 -1.87 -7.71
C THR A 164 -17.54 -2.45 -6.85
N HIS A 165 -16.38 -2.58 -7.45
CA HIS A 165 -15.20 -3.17 -6.81
C HIS A 165 -14.02 -2.20 -6.76
N ASP A 166 -13.24 -2.32 -5.70
CA ASP A 166 -11.94 -1.65 -5.60
C ASP A 166 -10.93 -2.30 -6.54
N THR A 167 -9.93 -1.51 -6.92
CA THR A 167 -8.83 -1.96 -7.78
C THR A 167 -7.48 -1.59 -7.19
N VAL A 168 -6.57 -2.54 -7.14
CA VAL A 168 -5.15 -2.29 -6.85
C VAL A 168 -4.49 -1.85 -8.15
N LEU A 169 -3.91 -0.65 -8.14
CA LEU A 169 -3.05 -0.17 -9.21
C LEU A 169 -1.62 -0.64 -8.94
N LEU A 170 -1.04 -1.31 -9.94
CA LEU A 170 0.37 -1.70 -9.93
C LEU A 170 1.06 -1.12 -11.15
N GLY A 171 2.31 -0.68 -11.00
CA GLY A 171 3.09 -0.09 -12.07
C GLY A 171 4.53 -0.59 -12.10
N ARG A 172 5.16 -0.49 -13.28
CA ARG A 172 6.59 -0.69 -13.48
C ARG A 172 7.12 0.30 -14.50
N LEU A 173 8.29 0.86 -14.21
CA LEU A 173 9.02 1.79 -15.07
C LEU A 173 10.20 1.07 -15.76
N THR A 174 10.70 1.65 -16.85
CA THR A 174 11.87 1.14 -17.57
C THR A 174 13.16 1.16 -16.75
N ASP A 175 13.28 2.12 -15.82
CA ASP A 175 14.42 2.32 -14.93
C ASP A 175 14.29 1.59 -13.58
N ASP A 176 13.17 0.90 -13.35
CA ASP A 176 13.03 0.06 -12.17
C ASP A 176 14.05 -1.09 -12.17
N PRO A 177 14.61 -1.44 -11.01
CA PRO A 177 15.50 -2.59 -10.88
C PRO A 177 14.88 -3.88 -11.43
N ALA A 178 15.69 -4.73 -12.02
CA ALA A 178 15.24 -6.01 -12.57
C ALA A 178 14.54 -6.86 -11.50
N PRO A 179 13.40 -7.51 -11.79
CA PRO A 179 12.63 -8.28 -10.79
C PRO A 179 13.41 -9.37 -10.08
N GLY A 180 14.45 -9.92 -10.73
CA GLY A 180 15.34 -10.96 -10.18
C GLY A 180 16.53 -10.41 -9.39
N SER A 181 16.77 -9.09 -9.38
CA SER A 181 17.81 -8.48 -8.57
C SER A 181 17.38 -8.34 -7.11
N ARG A 182 18.34 -8.15 -6.21
CA ARG A 182 18.05 -7.89 -4.78
C ARG A 182 17.23 -6.62 -4.60
N GLU A 183 17.59 -5.57 -5.31
CA GLU A 183 16.93 -4.26 -5.27
C GLU A 183 15.48 -4.37 -5.79
N GLY A 184 15.28 -5.07 -6.91
CA GLY A 184 13.95 -5.30 -7.48
C GLY A 184 13.06 -6.13 -6.56
N PHE A 185 13.61 -7.19 -5.94
CA PHE A 185 12.89 -8.00 -4.96
C PHE A 185 12.49 -7.18 -3.72
N THR A 186 13.44 -6.39 -3.17
CA THR A 186 13.18 -5.53 -2.01
C THR A 186 12.10 -4.50 -2.32
N ALA A 187 12.20 -3.80 -3.45
CA ALA A 187 11.22 -2.80 -3.85
C ALA A 187 9.82 -3.39 -4.09
N MET A 188 9.74 -4.60 -4.65
CA MET A 188 8.49 -5.34 -4.79
C MET A 188 7.86 -5.65 -3.43
N LEU A 189 8.65 -6.19 -2.49
CA LEU A 189 8.16 -6.52 -1.15
C LEU A 189 7.70 -5.27 -0.41
N ASP A 190 8.51 -4.22 -0.40
CA ASP A 190 8.21 -2.95 0.28
C ASP A 190 6.88 -2.37 -0.20
N SER A 191 6.64 -2.36 -1.53
CA SER A 191 5.38 -1.88 -2.09
C SER A 191 4.15 -2.72 -1.72
N ALA A 192 4.33 -4.00 -1.39
CA ALA A 192 3.24 -4.95 -1.12
C ALA A 192 2.96 -5.16 0.37
N LEU A 193 3.92 -4.85 1.24
CA LEU A 193 3.77 -5.02 2.68
C LEU A 193 2.81 -3.98 3.28
N PRO A 194 2.03 -4.34 4.30
CA PRO A 194 1.24 -3.37 5.05
C PRO A 194 2.15 -2.37 5.77
N VAL A 195 1.87 -1.09 5.61
CA VAL A 195 2.50 -0.03 6.39
C VAL A 195 1.63 0.36 7.56
N LYS A 196 2.25 0.77 8.67
CA LYS A 196 1.58 1.33 9.85
C LYS A 196 1.94 2.80 9.96
N ARG A 197 0.97 3.64 10.30
CA ARG A 197 1.23 5.03 10.64
C ARG A 197 1.98 5.07 11.97
N ALA A 198 3.16 5.67 11.99
CA ALA A 198 3.89 5.97 13.21
C ALA A 198 3.54 7.38 13.68
N ILE A 199 3.35 7.55 14.99
CA ILE A 199 3.08 8.83 15.66
C ILE A 199 4.10 8.95 16.79
N ALA A 200 4.68 10.12 16.97
CA ALA A 200 5.57 10.43 18.07
C ALA A 200 4.98 11.56 18.93
N GLN A 201 4.84 11.30 20.22
CA GLN A 201 4.34 12.29 21.18
C GLN A 201 5.31 12.43 22.36
N GLY A 202 5.30 13.60 22.98
CA GLY A 202 6.15 13.92 24.11
C GLY A 202 5.40 14.19 25.39
N VAL A 203 5.91 13.65 26.48
CA VAL A 203 5.46 14.00 27.83
C VAL A 203 6.44 15.00 28.42
N LEU A 204 6.01 16.25 28.50
CA LEU A 204 6.74 17.32 29.17
C LEU A 204 6.07 17.60 30.51
N ARG A 205 6.82 17.74 31.59
CA ARG A 205 6.31 18.00 32.93
C ARG A 205 6.82 19.34 33.48
N ASN A 206 6.05 19.92 34.39
CA ASN A 206 6.54 21.01 35.21
C ASN A 206 7.15 20.48 36.52
N GLU A 207 7.64 21.37 37.38
CA GLU A 207 8.23 21.04 38.67
C GLU A 207 7.27 20.43 39.69
N THR A 208 5.93 20.54 39.46
CA THR A 208 4.91 19.88 40.29
C THR A 208 4.51 18.53 39.75
N GLY A 209 5.03 18.13 38.55
CA GLY A 209 4.73 16.87 37.87
C GLY A 209 3.51 16.92 36.99
N ASP A 210 2.88 18.09 36.81
CA ASP A 210 1.78 18.26 35.86
C ASP A 210 2.26 18.10 34.42
N VAL A 211 1.43 17.52 33.56
CA VAL A 211 1.75 17.23 32.15
C VAL A 211 1.31 18.41 31.28
N LEU A 212 2.18 18.84 30.36
CA LEU A 212 1.81 19.81 29.33
C LEU A 212 0.87 19.15 28.31
N LEU A 213 -0.28 19.76 28.11
CA LEU A 213 -1.26 19.36 27.09
C LEU A 213 -1.58 20.52 26.17
N CYS A 214 -1.81 20.18 24.90
CA CYS A 214 -2.19 21.10 23.84
C CYS A 214 -3.72 21.05 23.64
N GLU A 215 -4.37 22.21 23.70
CA GLU A 215 -5.75 22.38 23.24
C GLU A 215 -5.73 22.60 21.73
N LEU A 216 -6.26 21.64 20.99
CA LEU A 216 -6.16 21.62 19.54
C LEU A 216 -7.27 22.43 18.86
N ALA A 217 -6.99 23.04 17.71
CA ALA A 217 -7.96 23.86 17.00
C ALA A 217 -9.03 23.02 16.28
N TYR A 218 -8.75 21.76 15.97
CA TYR A 218 -9.54 20.89 15.08
C TYR A 218 -10.24 19.75 15.80
N LYS A 219 -10.06 19.55 17.10
CA LYS A 219 -10.78 18.55 17.90
C LYS A 219 -11.05 19.05 19.32
N SER A 220 -11.96 18.41 20.02
CA SER A 220 -12.40 18.78 21.37
C SER A 220 -11.47 18.30 22.48
N GLU A 221 -10.82 17.17 22.26
CA GLU A 221 -9.91 16.56 23.21
C GLU A 221 -8.54 17.22 23.13
N TRP A 222 -7.97 17.52 24.31
CA TRP A 222 -6.58 17.92 24.42
C TRP A 222 -5.65 16.75 24.14
N ASP A 223 -4.44 17.01 23.70
CA ASP A 223 -3.45 15.97 23.40
C ASP A 223 -2.06 16.31 23.91
N LEU A 224 -1.18 15.33 23.94
CA LEU A 224 0.24 15.54 24.13
C LEU A 224 0.81 16.21 22.86
N PRO A 225 1.83 17.08 22.99
CA PRO A 225 2.51 17.65 21.83
C PRO A 225 3.17 16.55 20.99
N GLY A 226 3.12 16.70 19.68
CA GLY A 226 3.68 15.73 18.72
C GLY A 226 2.76 15.39 17.56
N GLY A 227 3.26 14.60 16.61
CA GLY A 227 2.54 14.35 15.37
C GLY A 227 2.96 13.08 14.65
N VAL A 228 2.63 13.03 13.35
CA VAL A 228 2.91 11.89 12.48
C VAL A 228 4.37 11.93 12.04
N VAL A 229 5.03 10.77 12.14
CA VAL A 229 6.41 10.60 11.68
C VAL A 229 6.47 10.61 10.15
N ASP A 230 7.23 11.51 9.59
CA ASP A 230 7.40 11.65 8.15
C ASP A 230 8.24 10.51 7.54
N PRO A 231 8.08 10.23 6.23
CA PRO A 231 8.92 9.25 5.55
C PRO A 231 10.41 9.60 5.66
N GLY A 232 11.21 8.66 6.16
CA GLY A 232 12.65 8.85 6.36
C GLY A 232 13.04 9.57 7.65
N GLU A 233 12.08 10.03 8.43
CA GLU A 233 12.29 10.64 9.74
C GLU A 233 12.30 9.56 10.85
N SER A 234 13.09 9.79 11.90
CA SER A 234 12.99 8.96 13.10
C SER A 234 11.91 9.49 14.05
N PRO A 235 11.23 8.61 14.85
CA PRO A 235 10.24 9.10 15.82
C PRO A 235 10.79 10.08 16.85
N ALA A 236 12.06 9.94 17.25
CA ALA A 236 12.71 10.88 18.16
C ALA A 236 12.97 12.25 17.52
N THR A 237 13.27 12.27 16.20
CA THR A 237 13.40 13.54 15.45
C THR A 237 12.05 14.19 15.26
N CYS A 238 11.02 13.39 14.94
CA CYS A 238 9.65 13.85 14.77
C CYS A 238 9.15 14.61 16.02
N VAL A 239 9.27 14.04 17.22
CA VAL A 239 8.77 14.72 18.43
C VAL A 239 9.48 16.03 18.69
N VAL A 240 10.76 16.16 18.34
CA VAL A 240 11.51 17.44 18.47
C VAL A 240 10.98 18.46 17.46
N ARG A 241 10.79 18.06 16.19
CA ARG A 241 10.27 18.93 15.15
C ARG A 241 8.85 19.42 15.48
N GLU A 242 7.95 18.50 15.83
CA GLU A 242 6.56 18.82 16.13
C GLU A 242 6.45 19.75 17.33
N VAL A 243 7.18 19.50 18.43
CA VAL A 243 7.19 20.40 19.60
C VAL A 243 7.73 21.77 19.24
N GLN A 244 8.71 21.84 18.35
CA GLN A 244 9.21 23.14 17.88
C GLN A 244 8.23 23.86 16.96
N GLU A 245 7.55 23.14 16.08
CA GLU A 245 6.55 23.70 15.17
C GLU A 245 5.29 24.14 15.92
N GLU A 246 4.76 23.29 16.81
CA GLU A 246 3.53 23.53 17.56
C GLU A 246 3.71 24.59 18.68
N LEU A 247 4.84 24.58 19.38
CA LEU A 247 5.05 25.34 20.62
C LEU A 247 6.22 26.33 20.58
N GLY A 248 7.03 26.33 19.53
CA GLY A 248 8.27 27.12 19.49
C GLY A 248 9.35 26.66 20.46
N LEU A 249 9.19 25.49 21.08
CA LEU A 249 10.08 25.00 22.14
C LEU A 249 11.07 23.94 21.58
N VAL A 250 12.36 24.15 21.87
CA VAL A 250 13.40 23.17 21.56
C VAL A 250 13.55 22.19 22.72
N VAL A 251 13.29 20.91 22.46
CA VAL A 251 13.35 19.81 23.43
C VAL A 251 14.39 18.77 23.06
N THR A 252 14.81 17.97 24.03
CA THR A 252 15.66 16.80 23.82
C THR A 252 14.98 15.58 24.43
N PRO A 253 14.54 14.60 23.63
CA PRO A 253 13.99 13.37 24.16
C PRO A 253 15.01 12.64 25.04
N GLN A 254 14.63 12.32 26.26
CA GLN A 254 15.53 11.69 27.24
C GLN A 254 15.46 10.17 27.16
N ARG A 255 14.25 9.62 26.99
CA ARG A 255 13.97 8.19 26.88
C ARG A 255 12.63 7.93 26.22
N LEU A 256 12.44 6.72 25.73
CA LEU A 256 11.12 6.23 25.30
C LEU A 256 10.35 5.76 26.56
N LEU A 257 9.13 6.29 26.73
CA LEU A 257 8.25 5.96 27.87
C LEU A 257 7.34 4.77 27.56
N ALA A 258 6.81 4.71 26.32
CA ALA A 258 5.92 3.63 25.90
C ALA A 258 5.91 3.45 24.38
N VAL A 259 5.58 2.22 23.96
CA VAL A 259 5.10 1.90 22.62
C VAL A 259 3.63 1.50 22.75
N ASN A 260 2.72 2.25 22.13
CA ASN A 260 1.28 2.01 22.24
C ASN A 260 0.69 1.75 20.84
N TRP A 261 0.14 0.54 20.63
CA TRP A 261 -0.61 0.25 19.43
C TRP A 261 -2.04 0.80 19.57
N MET A 262 -2.44 1.59 18.59
CA MET A 262 -3.76 2.22 18.52
C MET A 262 -4.63 1.46 17.52
N PRO A 263 -5.78 0.89 17.94
CA PRO A 263 -6.70 0.26 17.01
C PRO A 263 -7.32 1.28 16.03
N PRO A 264 -7.92 0.82 14.91
CA PRO A 264 -8.69 1.70 14.05
C PRO A 264 -9.82 2.41 14.82
N TRP A 265 -9.94 3.74 14.64
CA TRP A 265 -10.95 4.53 15.33
C TRP A 265 -11.38 5.75 14.50
N LEU A 266 -12.68 6.06 14.49
CA LEU A 266 -13.28 7.22 13.80
C LEU A 266 -12.82 7.41 12.35
N GLY A 267 -12.64 6.31 11.60
CA GLY A 267 -12.18 6.35 10.21
C GLY A 267 -10.66 6.35 10.04
N TRP A 268 -9.90 6.53 11.11
CA TRP A 268 -8.45 6.35 11.09
C TRP A 268 -8.08 4.87 11.07
N ARG A 269 -7.06 4.53 10.28
CA ARG A 269 -6.43 3.21 10.37
C ARG A 269 -5.61 3.12 11.66
N ASP A 270 -5.27 1.89 12.05
CA ASP A 270 -4.40 1.63 13.18
C ASP A 270 -3.03 2.34 13.06
N ALA A 271 -2.44 2.63 14.21
CA ALA A 271 -1.17 3.34 14.32
C ALA A 271 -0.30 2.76 15.44
N VAL A 272 0.98 3.06 15.40
CA VAL A 272 1.92 2.85 16.50
C VAL A 272 2.33 4.21 17.04
N LEU A 273 2.01 4.47 18.29
CA LEU A 273 2.37 5.67 19.01
C LEU A 273 3.61 5.41 19.87
N LEU A 274 4.65 6.21 19.66
CA LEU A 274 5.88 6.22 20.45
C LEU A 274 5.86 7.46 21.35
N VAL A 275 5.90 7.23 22.66
CA VAL A 275 5.80 8.31 23.67
C VAL A 275 7.14 8.54 24.31
N PHE A 276 7.65 9.76 24.21
CA PHE A 276 8.95 10.14 24.70
C PHE A 276 8.86 10.99 25.98
N ASP A 277 9.82 10.81 26.88
CA ASP A 277 10.07 11.72 27.99
C ASP A 277 10.82 12.95 27.47
N LEU A 278 10.24 14.11 27.62
CA LEU A 278 10.88 15.39 27.26
C LEU A 278 11.45 16.10 28.49
N GLY A 279 11.37 15.46 29.65
CA GLY A 279 11.91 15.98 30.91
C GLY A 279 10.99 16.92 31.64
N THR A 280 11.59 17.71 32.53
CA THR A 280 10.91 18.67 33.40
C THR A 280 11.41 20.06 33.10
N VAL A 281 10.48 21.02 32.99
CA VAL A 281 10.75 22.44 32.76
C VAL A 281 10.03 23.26 33.79
N ARG A 282 10.35 24.58 33.86
CA ARG A 282 9.65 25.52 34.74
C ARG A 282 8.20 25.73 34.26
N SER A 283 7.29 25.92 35.21
CA SER A 283 5.87 26.14 34.89
C SER A 283 5.65 27.41 34.05
N ASP A 284 6.46 28.44 34.23
CA ASP A 284 6.36 29.72 33.51
C ASP A 284 6.84 29.67 32.04
N ILE A 285 7.39 28.56 31.59
CA ILE A 285 7.80 28.38 30.18
C ILE A 285 6.62 28.61 29.22
N VAL A 286 5.38 28.34 29.66
CA VAL A 286 4.19 28.57 28.85
C VAL A 286 3.99 30.00 28.39
N ASP A 287 4.53 30.98 29.13
CA ASP A 287 4.48 32.40 28.78
C ASP A 287 5.48 32.77 27.67
N GLU A 288 6.44 31.88 27.39
CA GLU A 288 7.49 32.10 26.38
C GLU A 288 7.19 31.31 25.08
N LEU A 289 6.16 30.44 25.06
CA LEU A 289 5.83 29.59 23.90
C LEU A 289 5.27 30.44 22.75
N VAL A 290 5.61 30.01 21.54
CA VAL A 290 5.07 30.53 20.28
C VAL A 290 4.21 29.45 19.65
N LEU A 291 2.90 29.57 19.83
CA LEU A 291 1.94 28.56 19.37
C LEU A 291 1.67 28.70 17.88
N GLU A 292 1.56 27.56 17.18
CA GLU A 292 1.03 27.53 15.80
C GLU A 292 -0.50 27.66 15.85
N ASP A 293 -1.01 28.86 15.61
CA ASP A 293 -2.44 29.24 15.77
C ASP A 293 -3.43 28.36 14.97
N ARG A 294 -2.98 27.70 13.91
CA ARG A 294 -3.83 26.82 13.08
C ARG A 294 -4.08 25.47 13.74
N GLU A 295 -3.16 25.04 14.60
CA GLU A 295 -3.19 23.73 15.23
C GLU A 295 -3.43 23.82 16.74
N ILE A 296 -2.79 24.73 17.43
CA ILE A 296 -2.81 24.86 18.90
C ILE A 296 -3.50 26.16 19.33
N ARG A 297 -4.61 26.04 20.04
CA ARG A 297 -5.32 27.19 20.63
C ARG A 297 -4.70 27.67 21.93
N ALA A 298 -4.28 26.74 22.75
CA ALA A 298 -3.71 27.00 24.07
C ALA A 298 -2.93 25.78 24.56
N VAL A 299 -2.08 26.00 25.56
CA VAL A 299 -1.38 24.94 26.28
C VAL A 299 -1.75 25.02 27.76
N HIS A 300 -1.74 23.89 28.42
CA HIS A 300 -2.16 23.79 29.81
C HIS A 300 -1.25 22.83 30.59
N TRP A 301 -0.81 23.25 31.78
CA TRP A 301 -0.29 22.33 32.78
C TRP A 301 -1.48 21.60 33.42
N ALA A 302 -1.55 20.32 33.26
CA ALA A 302 -2.71 19.52 33.64
C ALA A 302 -2.34 18.43 34.65
N PRO A 303 -2.81 18.55 35.91
CA PRO A 303 -2.77 17.45 36.87
C PRO A 303 -3.76 16.34 36.46
N GLU A 304 -3.65 15.16 37.08
CA GLU A 304 -4.51 14.01 36.75
C GLU A 304 -6.00 14.32 36.80
N SER A 305 -6.42 15.12 37.74
CA SER A 305 -7.82 15.54 37.87
C SER A 305 -8.36 16.34 36.69
N VAL A 306 -7.47 17.01 35.95
CA VAL A 306 -7.82 17.80 34.77
C VAL A 306 -7.71 16.97 33.50
N TRP A 307 -6.56 16.30 33.27
CA TRP A 307 -6.38 15.59 32.01
C TRP A 307 -7.33 14.39 31.85
N THR A 308 -7.78 13.73 32.94
CA THR A 308 -8.78 12.67 32.85
C THR A 308 -10.10 13.10 32.21
N ALA A 309 -10.44 14.38 32.26
CA ALA A 309 -11.68 14.93 31.68
C ALA A 309 -11.45 15.58 30.30
N LYS A 310 -10.21 15.82 29.92
CA LYS A 310 -9.88 16.65 28.74
C LYS A 310 -9.26 15.87 27.59
N VAL A 311 -8.54 14.78 27.85
CA VAL A 311 -7.89 13.99 26.80
C VAL A 311 -8.72 12.77 26.40
N ALA A 312 -8.40 12.18 25.25
CA ALA A 312 -9.04 10.97 24.76
C ALA A 312 -8.89 9.80 25.75
N PRO A 313 -9.86 8.85 25.81
CA PRO A 313 -9.82 7.76 26.78
C PRO A 313 -8.55 6.90 26.75
N TYR A 314 -7.98 6.67 25.56
CA TYR A 314 -6.72 5.92 25.45
C TYR A 314 -5.54 6.68 26.07
N THR A 315 -5.51 8.01 25.93
CA THR A 315 -4.48 8.86 26.53
C THR A 315 -4.59 8.85 28.06
N VAL A 316 -5.83 8.84 28.60
CA VAL A 316 -6.07 8.65 30.06
C VAL A 316 -5.43 7.35 30.53
N ARG A 317 -5.75 6.23 29.87
CA ARG A 317 -5.23 4.91 30.24
C ARG A 317 -3.72 4.86 30.16
N MET A 318 -3.16 5.42 29.09
CA MET A 318 -1.71 5.48 28.86
C MET A 318 -1.00 6.29 29.93
N LEU A 319 -1.45 7.51 30.22
CA LEU A 319 -0.83 8.38 31.24
C LEU A 319 -0.91 7.74 32.63
N ARG A 320 -2.02 7.09 32.98
CA ARG A 320 -2.14 6.30 34.22
C ARG A 320 -1.18 5.12 34.27
N SER A 321 -1.06 4.39 33.17
CA SER A 321 -0.10 3.30 33.08
C SER A 321 1.34 3.78 33.26
N LEU A 322 1.69 4.94 32.72
CA LEU A 322 3.00 5.55 32.91
C LEU A 322 3.22 6.02 34.36
N ALA A 323 2.20 6.65 34.97
CA ALA A 323 2.28 7.16 36.34
C ALA A 323 2.38 6.05 37.40
N SER A 324 1.79 4.87 37.14
CA SER A 324 1.81 3.75 38.08
C SER A 324 3.15 2.97 38.08
N ARG A 325 4.05 3.24 37.17
CA ARG A 325 5.34 2.55 37.07
C ARG A 325 6.41 3.30 37.85
N SER A 326 7.14 2.57 38.70
CA SER A 326 8.36 3.12 39.29
C SER A 326 9.46 3.25 38.21
N ASP A 327 10.27 4.31 38.31
CA ASP A 327 11.42 4.57 37.39
C ASP A 327 12.46 3.41 37.38
N GLU A 328 12.42 2.54 38.37
CA GLU A 328 13.31 1.38 38.51
C GLU A 328 12.94 0.20 37.60
N ALA A 329 11.78 0.20 36.96
CA ALA A 329 11.27 -0.94 36.18
C ALA A 329 11.90 -1.10 34.78
N GLY A 330 13.08 -0.57 34.51
CA GLY A 330 13.98 -0.82 33.36
C GLY A 330 13.40 -1.18 31.97
N ALA A 331 12.19 -1.68 31.88
CA ALA A 331 11.53 -2.13 30.66
C ALA A 331 10.51 -1.10 30.16
N ILE A 332 10.59 -0.78 28.87
CA ILE A 332 9.60 0.09 28.20
C ILE A 332 8.30 -0.70 28.02
N PRO A 333 7.14 -0.19 28.51
CA PRO A 333 5.87 -0.89 28.39
C PRO A 333 5.40 -0.90 26.93
N TYR A 334 4.90 -2.07 26.52
CA TYR A 334 4.06 -2.20 25.34
C TYR A 334 2.60 -2.10 25.77
N LEU A 335 1.88 -1.18 25.12
CA LEU A 335 0.48 -0.90 25.39
C LEU A 335 -0.38 -1.18 24.16
N GLU A 336 -1.64 -1.57 24.37
CA GLU A 336 -2.69 -1.60 23.36
C GLU A 336 -3.85 -0.73 23.84
N ASP A 337 -4.21 0.27 23.04
CA ASP A 337 -5.23 1.26 23.39
C ASP A 337 -5.03 1.87 24.80
N GLY A 338 -3.76 2.12 25.14
CA GLY A 338 -3.33 2.69 26.43
C GLY A 338 -3.24 1.73 27.60
N LEU A 339 -3.53 0.45 27.42
CA LEU A 339 -3.48 -0.57 28.48
C LEU A 339 -2.25 -1.48 28.32
N PRO A 340 -1.57 -1.87 29.40
CA PRO A 340 -0.50 -2.86 29.35
C PRO A 340 -1.01 -4.20 28.82
N ARG A 341 -0.28 -4.81 27.86
CA ARG A 341 -0.66 -6.08 27.24
C ARG A 341 0.31 -7.22 27.54
N LEU A 342 1.55 -6.89 27.83
CA LEU A 342 2.63 -7.85 28.10
C LEU A 342 2.98 -7.83 29.60
N GLU A 343 2.01 -7.78 30.48
CA GLU A 343 2.28 -8.13 31.89
C GLU A 343 2.56 -9.63 31.94
N GLY A 344 3.75 -9.97 32.43
CA GLY A 344 4.24 -11.33 32.43
C GLY A 344 3.18 -12.32 32.91
N HIS A 345 3.08 -13.43 32.23
CA HIS A 345 2.45 -14.62 32.80
C HIS A 345 3.27 -14.98 34.03
N GLY A 346 2.90 -14.40 35.16
CA GLY A 346 3.32 -14.92 36.46
C GLY A 346 2.84 -16.36 36.51
N GLU A 347 3.79 -17.20 36.70
CA GLU A 347 3.68 -18.65 36.94
C GLU A 347 2.41 -18.97 37.75
N THR A 348 1.55 -19.80 37.18
CA THR A 348 0.71 -20.72 37.97
C THR A 348 1.12 -22.15 37.68
#